data_65a2c79724d80866e6cf3ad0071081e8
#
_entry.id   65a2c79724d80866e6cf3ad0071081e8
#
_cell.length_a   1.000
_cell.length_b   1.000
_cell.length_c   1.000
_cell.angle_alpha   90.00
_cell.angle_beta   90.00
_cell.angle_gamma   90.00
#
_symmetry.space_group_name_H-M   'P 1'
#
loop_
_entity.id
_entity.type
_entity.pdbx_description
1 polymer ?
#
loop_
_entity_poly.entity_id
_entity_poly.type
_entity_poly.pdbx_seq_one_letter_code
_entity_poly.pdbx_strand_id
1 'polypeptide(L)'
;MAVFGCGHVGLELARILSRQDADLWFCDSRPEAVDAVAAEVDGAPASVRMRHSMVPEEVVDELPRGCHVVVMTHDHGEDLHLCQALLTRARASGDLGSVGLIGSSAKWARFRMKLGDAGFTDGEINSIRCPVGIPDLGGRHPATIAVSIAADLLQRM
;
A
#
# COMPACT_ATOMS: atom_id res chain seq x y z
N MET A 1 -2.61 -5.66 -7.70
CA MET A 1 -2.29 -4.57 -6.75
C MET A 1 -2.39 -5.07 -5.33
N ALA A 2 -1.60 -4.51 -4.39
CA ALA A 2 -1.69 -4.86 -2.97
C ALA A 2 -1.81 -3.60 -2.11
N VAL A 3 -2.73 -3.64 -1.15
CA VAL A 3 -3.01 -2.55 -0.21
C VAL A 3 -2.77 -3.08 1.21
N PHE A 4 -1.78 -2.52 1.89
CA PHE A 4 -1.52 -2.77 3.30
C PHE A 4 -2.16 -1.64 4.12
N GLY A 5 -3.24 -1.97 4.79
CA GLY A 5 -4.08 -1.05 5.56
C GLY A 5 -5.53 -1.02 5.08
N CYS A 6 -6.41 -1.62 5.87
CA CYS A 6 -7.86 -1.73 5.62
C CYS A 6 -8.68 -0.72 6.45
N GLY A 7 -8.08 0.42 6.84
CA GLY A 7 -8.78 1.49 7.55
C GLY A 7 -9.73 2.27 6.65
N HIS A 8 -10.15 3.46 7.08
CA HIS A 8 -11.14 4.27 6.34
C HIS A 8 -10.74 4.54 4.87
N VAL A 9 -9.48 4.86 4.61
CA VAL A 9 -9.00 5.07 3.23
C VAL A 9 -8.94 3.73 2.48
N GLY A 10 -8.50 2.64 3.14
CA GLY A 10 -8.46 1.30 2.55
C GLY A 10 -9.83 0.80 2.12
N LEU A 11 -10.86 1.04 2.94
CA LEU A 11 -12.23 0.70 2.63
C LEU A 11 -12.75 1.48 1.40
N GLU A 12 -12.51 2.78 1.33
CA GLU A 12 -12.88 3.60 0.16
C GLU A 12 -12.09 3.18 -1.09
N LEU A 13 -10.82 2.84 -0.93
CA LEU A 13 -10.00 2.36 -2.04
C LEU A 13 -10.50 1.00 -2.55
N ALA A 14 -10.92 0.11 -1.66
CA ALA A 14 -11.52 -1.17 -2.02
C ALA A 14 -12.80 -1.00 -2.86
N ARG A 15 -13.68 -0.05 -2.49
CA ARG A 15 -14.89 0.30 -3.26
C ARG A 15 -14.58 0.70 -4.70
N ILE A 16 -13.49 1.41 -4.91
CA ILE A 16 -13.10 1.89 -6.23
C ILE A 16 -12.43 0.77 -7.03
N LEU A 17 -11.41 0.13 -6.46
CA LEU A 17 -10.57 -0.83 -7.16
C LEU A 17 -11.29 -2.15 -7.44
N SER A 18 -12.20 -2.59 -6.56
CA SER A 18 -12.96 -3.84 -6.77
C SER A 18 -13.89 -3.82 -7.99
N ARG A 19 -14.15 -2.65 -8.56
CA ARG A 19 -14.93 -2.47 -9.80
C ARG A 19 -14.07 -2.53 -11.06
N GLN A 20 -12.76 -2.66 -10.91
CA GLN A 20 -11.84 -2.79 -12.03
C GLN A 20 -11.60 -4.27 -12.38
N ASP A 21 -11.15 -4.55 -13.60
CA ASP A 21 -10.64 -5.87 -13.97
C ASP A 21 -9.21 -6.01 -13.43
N ALA A 22 -9.09 -6.45 -12.19
CA ALA A 22 -7.82 -6.46 -11.46
C ALA A 22 -7.74 -7.57 -10.40
N ASP A 23 -6.52 -8.04 -10.15
CA ASP A 23 -6.20 -8.87 -8.98
C ASP A 23 -5.77 -7.97 -7.81
N LEU A 24 -6.53 -8.05 -6.72
CA LEU A 24 -6.37 -7.20 -5.54
C LEU A 24 -6.00 -8.01 -4.31
N TRP A 25 -5.08 -7.47 -3.51
CA TRP A 25 -4.74 -7.97 -2.19
C TRP A 25 -5.02 -6.88 -1.18
N PHE A 26 -5.74 -7.21 -0.12
CA PHE A 26 -5.94 -6.32 1.04
C PHE A 26 -5.41 -7.01 2.28
N CYS A 27 -4.48 -6.36 2.97
CA CYS A 27 -3.83 -6.88 4.18
C CYS A 27 -3.93 -5.87 5.32
N ASP A 28 -4.25 -6.35 6.52
CA ASP A 28 -4.21 -5.56 7.77
C ASP A 28 -3.89 -6.48 8.95
N SER A 29 -3.29 -5.91 9.98
CA SER A 29 -3.02 -6.62 11.24
C SER A 29 -4.26 -6.73 12.15
N ARG A 30 -5.33 -6.03 11.82
CA ARG A 30 -6.61 -6.03 12.54
C ARG A 30 -7.65 -6.84 11.77
N PRO A 31 -8.15 -7.97 12.33
CA PRO A 31 -9.11 -8.83 11.64
C PRO A 31 -10.41 -8.10 11.30
N GLU A 32 -10.92 -7.24 12.19
CA GLU A 32 -12.15 -6.48 11.95
C GLU A 32 -12.04 -5.50 10.77
N ALA A 33 -10.85 -4.98 10.49
CA ALA A 33 -10.63 -4.11 9.33
C ALA A 33 -10.60 -4.93 8.03
N VAL A 34 -10.04 -6.13 8.06
CA VAL A 34 -10.06 -7.09 6.95
C VAL A 34 -11.50 -7.51 6.64
N ASP A 35 -12.27 -7.87 7.67
CA ASP A 35 -13.68 -8.29 7.53
C ASP A 35 -14.56 -7.18 6.94
N ALA A 36 -14.32 -5.93 7.35
CA ALA A 36 -15.05 -4.77 6.83
C ALA A 36 -14.81 -4.58 5.33
N VAL A 37 -13.57 -4.73 4.84
CA VAL A 37 -13.25 -4.67 3.41
C VAL A 37 -13.84 -5.89 2.69
N ALA A 38 -13.73 -7.09 3.25
CA ALA A 38 -14.28 -8.31 2.66
C ALA A 38 -15.78 -8.19 2.39
N ALA A 39 -16.54 -7.68 3.36
CA ALA A 39 -17.99 -7.44 3.22
C ALA A 39 -18.32 -6.41 2.13
N GLU A 40 -17.48 -5.40 1.95
CA GLU A 40 -17.71 -4.34 0.97
C GLU A 40 -17.46 -4.78 -0.46
N VAL A 41 -16.53 -5.71 -0.67
CA VAL A 41 -16.15 -6.18 -2.01
C VAL A 41 -16.80 -7.49 -2.42
N ASP A 42 -17.70 -8.02 -1.61
CA ASP A 42 -18.44 -9.25 -1.92
C ASP A 42 -19.23 -9.10 -3.23
N GLY A 43 -19.06 -10.06 -4.14
CA GLY A 43 -19.68 -10.03 -5.47
C GLY A 43 -19.11 -9.00 -6.44
N ALA A 44 -18.01 -8.33 -6.11
CA ALA A 44 -17.33 -7.39 -7.00
C ALA A 44 -16.67 -8.10 -8.21
N PRO A 45 -16.47 -7.42 -9.36
CA PRO A 45 -15.85 -8.01 -10.54
C PRO A 45 -14.37 -8.39 -10.34
N ALA A 46 -13.64 -7.65 -9.51
CA ALA A 46 -12.22 -7.92 -9.26
C ALA A 46 -12.00 -9.26 -8.53
N SER A 47 -10.86 -9.90 -8.79
CA SER A 47 -10.37 -10.99 -7.96
C SER A 47 -9.75 -10.41 -6.69
N VAL A 48 -10.36 -10.64 -5.52
CA VAL A 48 -9.90 -10.04 -4.27
C VAL A 48 -9.40 -11.12 -3.30
N ARG A 49 -8.20 -10.93 -2.79
CA ARG A 49 -7.59 -11.75 -1.73
C ARG A 49 -7.48 -10.95 -0.45
N MET A 50 -8.09 -11.44 0.60
CA MET A 50 -8.01 -10.85 1.94
C MET A 50 -6.94 -11.55 2.76
N ARG A 51 -6.08 -10.79 3.44
CA ARG A 51 -5.01 -11.32 4.29
C ARG A 51 -5.02 -10.62 5.65
N HIS A 52 -5.40 -11.36 6.68
CA HIS A 52 -5.11 -10.97 8.06
C HIS A 52 -3.73 -11.48 8.44
N SER A 53 -2.85 -10.61 8.89
CA SER A 53 -1.53 -10.98 9.42
C SER A 53 -1.10 -10.01 10.51
N MET A 54 -0.71 -10.55 11.67
CA MET A 54 -0.10 -9.77 12.76
C MET A 54 1.31 -9.27 12.40
N VAL A 55 1.90 -9.81 11.35
CA VAL A 55 3.22 -9.47 10.80
C VAL A 55 3.05 -9.21 9.30
N PRO A 56 2.46 -8.07 8.89
CA PRO A 56 2.09 -7.82 7.50
C PRO A 56 3.27 -7.86 6.52
N GLU A 57 4.49 -7.57 6.98
CA GLU A 57 5.70 -7.64 6.16
C GLU A 57 6.01 -9.04 5.63
N GLU A 58 5.56 -10.11 6.32
CA GLU A 58 5.72 -11.48 5.83
C GLU A 58 4.87 -11.76 4.58
N VAL A 59 3.77 -11.02 4.40
CA VAL A 59 2.90 -11.13 3.22
C VAL A 59 3.58 -10.58 1.96
N VAL A 60 4.60 -9.75 2.11
CA VAL A 60 5.34 -9.15 0.99
C VAL A 60 5.91 -10.24 0.06
N ASP A 61 6.40 -11.35 0.60
CA ASP A 61 6.97 -12.44 -0.19
C ASP A 61 5.94 -13.25 -0.99
N GLU A 62 4.66 -13.18 -0.59
CA GLU A 62 3.56 -13.86 -1.27
C GLU A 62 3.03 -13.07 -2.48
N LEU A 63 3.34 -11.78 -2.58
CA LEU A 63 2.80 -10.90 -3.63
C LEU A 63 3.25 -11.34 -5.03
N PRO A 64 2.38 -11.28 -6.04
CA PRO A 64 2.75 -11.62 -7.41
C PRO A 64 3.80 -10.65 -7.97
N ARG A 65 4.53 -11.12 -8.98
CA ARG A 65 5.47 -10.27 -9.73
C ARG A 65 4.73 -9.15 -10.43
N GLY A 66 5.36 -7.98 -10.54
CA GLY A 66 4.76 -6.79 -11.12
C GLY A 66 3.72 -6.11 -10.20
N CYS A 67 3.58 -6.57 -8.95
CA CYS A 67 2.58 -6.02 -8.05
C CYS A 67 2.86 -4.54 -7.72
N HIS A 68 1.85 -3.69 -7.89
CA HIS A 68 1.84 -2.32 -7.39
C HIS A 68 1.35 -2.32 -5.94
N VAL A 69 2.13 -1.75 -5.03
CA VAL A 69 1.88 -1.82 -3.59
C VAL A 69 1.62 -0.46 -2.99
N VAL A 70 0.62 -0.36 -2.14
CA VAL A 70 0.34 0.83 -1.32
C VAL A 70 0.40 0.46 0.16
N VAL A 71 1.21 1.21 0.92
CA VAL A 71 1.36 1.10 2.37
C VAL A 71 0.63 2.26 3.04
N MET A 72 -0.36 1.92 3.86
CA MET A 72 -1.23 2.89 4.51
C MET A 72 -1.86 2.32 5.79
N THR A 73 -1.06 1.64 6.60
CA THR A 73 -1.54 1.02 7.83
C THR A 73 -1.89 2.06 8.89
N HIS A 74 -2.45 1.63 9.99
CA HIS A 74 -2.78 2.50 11.12
C HIS A 74 -1.57 2.79 12.02
N ASP A 75 -0.47 2.05 11.85
CA ASP A 75 0.73 2.15 12.68
C ASP A 75 1.98 2.52 11.87
N HIS A 76 2.72 3.52 12.35
CA HIS A 76 3.92 4.00 11.66
C HIS A 76 5.10 3.01 11.74
N GLY A 77 5.15 2.17 12.77
CA GLY A 77 6.16 1.11 12.89
C GLY A 77 5.92 0.03 11.85
N GLU A 78 4.67 -0.41 11.73
CA GLU A 78 4.22 -1.36 10.72
C GLU A 78 4.50 -0.85 9.29
N ASP A 79 4.16 0.41 8.99
CA ASP A 79 4.49 1.04 7.72
C ASP A 79 6.00 1.02 7.42
N LEU A 80 6.85 1.26 8.43
CA LEU A 80 8.30 1.24 8.26
C LEU A 80 8.81 -0.17 7.96
N HIS A 81 8.34 -1.19 8.69
CA HIS A 81 8.72 -2.59 8.45
C HIS A 81 8.30 -3.05 7.07
N LEU A 82 7.10 -2.68 6.63
CA LEU A 82 6.63 -2.93 5.27
C LEU A 82 7.52 -2.27 4.21
N CYS A 83 7.91 -1.01 4.41
CA CYS A 83 8.84 -0.33 3.51
C CYS A 83 10.19 -1.06 3.44
N GLN A 84 10.73 -1.53 4.56
CA GLN A 84 11.97 -2.30 4.60
C GLN A 84 11.84 -3.63 3.86
N ALA A 85 10.77 -4.39 4.08
CA ALA A 85 10.52 -5.66 3.41
C ALA A 85 10.38 -5.47 1.89
N LEU A 86 9.62 -4.46 1.47
CA LEU A 86 9.42 -4.13 0.05
C LEU A 86 10.73 -3.72 -0.64
N LEU A 87 11.56 -2.90 0.02
CA LEU A 87 12.88 -2.52 -0.51
C LEU A 87 13.83 -3.72 -0.56
N THR A 88 13.80 -4.59 0.45
CA THR A 88 14.59 -5.84 0.47
C THR A 88 14.22 -6.75 -0.69
N ARG A 89 12.92 -6.96 -0.93
CA ARG A 89 12.44 -7.71 -2.09
C ARG A 89 12.83 -7.06 -3.41
N ALA A 90 12.65 -5.74 -3.54
CA ALA A 90 13.03 -5.00 -4.73
C ALA A 90 14.54 -5.13 -5.03
N ARG A 91 15.39 -5.07 -4.00
CA ARG A 91 16.84 -5.28 -4.12
C ARG A 91 17.19 -6.71 -4.59
N ALA A 92 16.47 -7.71 -4.08
CA ALA A 92 16.75 -9.12 -4.36
C ALA A 92 16.26 -9.55 -5.74
N SER A 93 15.10 -9.10 -6.19
CA SER A 93 14.42 -9.62 -7.39
C SER A 93 14.06 -8.55 -8.43
N GLY A 94 13.92 -7.29 -8.04
CA GLY A 94 13.50 -6.21 -8.94
C GLY A 94 12.11 -6.42 -9.55
N ASP A 95 11.25 -7.22 -8.90
CA ASP A 95 10.03 -7.73 -9.49
C ASP A 95 8.74 -7.05 -9.03
N LEU A 96 8.85 -5.94 -8.28
CA LEU A 96 7.70 -5.10 -7.91
C LEU A 96 7.38 -4.06 -9.00
N GLY A 97 6.10 -3.80 -9.22
CA GLY A 97 5.65 -2.77 -10.16
C GLY A 97 5.92 -1.36 -9.64
N SER A 98 5.43 -1.04 -8.47
CA SER A 98 5.71 0.23 -7.77
C SER A 98 5.38 0.13 -6.29
N VAL A 99 5.97 1.00 -5.48
CA VAL A 99 5.68 1.13 -4.05
C VAL A 99 5.26 2.56 -3.74
N GLY A 100 4.10 2.71 -3.11
CA GLY A 100 3.58 3.96 -2.60
C GLY A 100 3.35 3.92 -1.09
N LEU A 101 3.62 5.02 -0.41
CA LEU A 101 3.40 5.18 1.02
C LEU A 101 2.50 6.38 1.28
N ILE A 102 1.46 6.20 2.10
CA ILE A 102 0.69 7.33 2.60
C ILE A 102 1.46 8.02 3.72
N GLY A 103 1.61 9.33 3.62
CA GLY A 103 2.31 10.06 4.67
C GLY A 103 2.53 11.53 4.36
N SER A 104 2.72 12.31 5.43
CA SER A 104 3.16 13.69 5.31
C SER A 104 4.66 13.76 4.99
N SER A 105 5.11 14.94 4.53
CA SER A 105 6.54 15.21 4.33
C SER A 105 7.36 14.96 5.60
N ALA A 106 6.82 15.28 6.79
CA ALA A 106 7.49 15.04 8.07
C ALA A 106 7.61 13.54 8.41
N LYS A 107 6.59 12.72 8.11
CA LYS A 107 6.66 11.26 8.24
C LYS A 107 7.72 10.71 7.29
N TRP A 108 7.69 11.13 6.04
CA TRP A 108 8.61 10.66 5.01
C TRP A 108 10.06 11.01 5.33
N ALA A 109 10.35 12.24 5.80
CA ALA A 109 11.70 12.61 6.22
C ALA A 109 12.26 11.69 7.32
N ARG A 110 11.44 11.33 8.32
CA ARG A 110 11.83 10.38 9.36
C ARG A 110 12.05 8.97 8.82
N PHE A 111 11.21 8.52 7.88
CA PHE A 111 11.35 7.20 7.26
C PHE A 111 12.62 7.11 6.43
N ARG A 112 12.92 8.13 5.61
CA ARG A 112 14.17 8.18 4.83
C ARG A 112 15.41 8.01 5.72
N MET A 113 15.47 8.70 6.84
CA MET A 113 16.57 8.57 7.79
C MET A 113 16.68 7.14 8.32
N LYS A 114 15.58 6.56 8.83
CA LYS A 114 15.58 5.20 9.36
C LYS A 114 15.89 4.13 8.32
N LEU A 115 15.45 4.29 7.09
CA LEU A 115 15.77 3.39 5.98
C LEU A 115 17.25 3.50 5.59
N GLY A 116 17.83 4.71 5.60
CA GLY A 116 19.25 4.93 5.41
C GLY A 116 20.09 4.27 6.51
N ASP A 117 19.69 4.43 7.78
CA ASP A 117 20.33 3.77 8.93
C ASP A 117 20.25 2.24 8.83
N ALA A 118 19.21 1.71 8.20
CA ALA A 118 19.06 0.27 7.91
C ALA A 118 19.86 -0.20 6.68
N GLY A 119 20.63 0.68 6.03
CA GLY A 119 21.53 0.33 4.94
C GLY A 119 20.91 0.34 3.53
N PHE A 120 19.76 1.00 3.35
CA PHE A 120 19.24 1.26 2.02
C PHE A 120 19.86 2.52 1.42
N THR A 121 20.17 2.48 0.12
CA THR A 121 20.72 3.62 -0.61
C THR A 121 19.64 4.66 -0.90
N ASP A 122 20.05 5.89 -1.16
CA ASP A 122 19.10 6.96 -1.57
C ASP A 122 18.30 6.59 -2.82
N GLY A 123 18.90 5.87 -3.77
CA GLY A 123 18.22 5.41 -4.98
C GLY A 123 17.08 4.42 -4.66
N GLU A 124 17.34 3.46 -3.78
CA GLU A 124 16.33 2.50 -3.33
C GLU A 124 15.21 3.20 -2.55
N ILE A 125 15.56 4.07 -1.61
CA ILE A 125 14.59 4.82 -0.81
C ILE A 125 13.70 5.70 -1.71
N ASN A 126 14.27 6.35 -2.71
CA ASN A 126 13.55 7.20 -3.65
C ASN A 126 12.62 6.41 -4.60
N SER A 127 12.74 5.09 -4.69
CA SER A 127 11.78 4.25 -5.42
C SER A 127 10.41 4.19 -4.72
N ILE A 128 10.36 4.46 -3.41
CA ILE A 128 9.10 4.61 -2.67
C ILE A 128 8.54 6.02 -2.92
N ARG A 129 7.33 6.10 -3.42
CA ARG A 129 6.62 7.36 -3.63
C ARG A 129 5.86 7.76 -2.38
N CYS A 130 6.23 8.87 -1.78
CA CYS A 130 5.54 9.44 -0.62
C CYS A 130 5.46 10.96 -0.73
N PRO A 131 4.27 11.54 -0.69
CA PRO A 131 2.97 10.88 -0.57
C PRO A 131 2.56 10.13 -1.85
N VAL A 132 1.88 8.99 -1.69
CA VAL A 132 1.24 8.28 -2.79
C VAL A 132 -0.02 9.02 -3.24
N GLY A 133 -0.33 8.95 -4.52
CA GLY A 133 -1.50 9.58 -5.14
C GLY A 133 -1.14 10.69 -6.12
N ILE A 134 -2.17 11.32 -6.67
CA ILE A 134 -2.03 12.42 -7.62
C ILE A 134 -1.62 13.70 -6.86
N PRO A 135 -0.50 14.36 -7.22
CA PRO A 135 -0.11 15.62 -6.62
C PRO A 135 -1.23 16.67 -6.75
N ASP A 136 -1.40 17.48 -5.71
CA ASP A 136 -2.34 18.60 -5.68
C ASP A 136 -3.83 18.24 -5.75
N LEU A 137 -4.19 16.96 -5.80
CA LEU A 137 -5.55 16.53 -5.53
C LEU A 137 -5.82 16.64 -4.03
N GLY A 138 -6.13 17.86 -3.61
CA GLY A 138 -6.29 18.22 -2.20
C GLY A 138 -7.48 17.55 -1.53
N GLY A 139 -7.38 17.40 -0.21
CA GLY A 139 -8.46 16.88 0.63
C GLY A 139 -7.95 15.98 1.74
N ARG A 140 -8.65 16.00 2.87
CA ARG A 140 -8.35 15.12 4.03
C ARG A 140 -9.41 14.03 4.22
N HIS A 141 -10.46 14.08 3.40
CA HIS A 141 -11.53 13.09 3.49
C HIS A 141 -11.04 11.75 2.92
N PRO A 142 -11.30 10.62 3.61
CA PRO A 142 -10.85 9.30 3.17
C PRO A 142 -11.19 8.96 1.72
N ALA A 143 -12.40 9.27 1.27
CA ALA A 143 -12.83 9.02 -0.11
C ALA A 143 -12.02 9.84 -1.13
N THR A 144 -11.66 11.11 -0.82
CA THR A 144 -10.84 11.94 -1.72
C THR A 144 -9.41 11.40 -1.82
N ILE A 145 -8.84 10.97 -0.69
CA ILE A 145 -7.53 10.33 -0.65
C ILE A 145 -7.55 9.02 -1.46
N ALA A 146 -8.59 8.22 -1.29
CA ALA A 146 -8.75 6.97 -2.03
C ALA A 146 -8.86 7.18 -3.55
N VAL A 147 -9.60 8.20 -4.01
CA VAL A 147 -9.66 8.58 -5.43
C VAL A 147 -8.29 8.94 -5.97
N SER A 148 -7.53 9.74 -5.22
CA SER A 148 -6.17 10.13 -5.59
C SER A 148 -5.24 8.92 -5.75
N ILE A 149 -5.26 8.01 -4.78
CA ILE A 149 -4.44 6.78 -4.81
C ILE A 149 -4.89 5.86 -5.94
N ALA A 150 -6.21 5.66 -6.12
CA ALA A 150 -6.74 4.82 -7.19
C ALA A 150 -6.31 5.33 -8.56
N ALA A 151 -6.45 6.63 -8.81
CA ALA A 151 -6.03 7.25 -10.07
C ALA A 151 -4.53 7.05 -10.34
N ASP A 152 -3.68 7.24 -9.33
CA ASP A 152 -2.23 7.00 -9.45
C ASP A 152 -1.89 5.53 -9.72
N LEU A 153 -2.59 4.58 -9.11
CA LEU A 153 -2.40 3.15 -9.37
C LEU A 153 -2.85 2.77 -10.79
N LEU A 154 -4.02 3.21 -11.22
CA LEU A 154 -4.59 2.89 -12.53
C LEU A 154 -3.77 3.45 -13.69
N GLN A 155 -3.05 4.55 -13.51
CA GLN A 155 -2.12 5.08 -14.52
C GLN A 155 -0.88 4.20 -14.74
N ARG A 156 -0.62 3.23 -13.85
CA ARG A 156 0.59 2.37 -13.86
C ARG A 156 0.31 0.95 -14.35
N MET A 157 -0.94 0.64 -14.55
CA MET A 157 -1.38 -0.61 -15.16
C MET A 157 -1.30 -0.54 -16.68
#